data_162fcb1c5e7f935e47f661f9264ea62f
#
_entry.id   162fcb1c5e7f935e47f661f9264ea62f
#
_cell.length_a   1.000
_cell.length_b   1.000
_cell.length_c   1.000
_cell.angle_alpha   90.00
_cell.angle_beta   90.00
_cell.angle_gamma   90.00
#
_symmetry.space_group_name_H-M   'P 1'
#
loop_
_entity.id
_entity.type
_entity.pdbx_description
1 polymer ?
#
loop_
_entity_poly.entity_id
_entity_poly.type
_entity_poly.pdbx_seq_one_letter_code
_entity_poly.pdbx_strand_id
1 'polypeptide(L)'
;MIHNIVFAARNLTSKAGLFLLLENVKANGILDLINTGLVFDRPSTNKIKMNHIKTMLCGHFIGIDRLERIKLLQGDSLVEAFEISVKEPETVSRFLGNFNHKTTQMMREINFRVFKKLLRKKKLKSITIDIDSSVVNVEGHQEGTAKGYNPKKPGNLCYNIQFAFCDELKAYITGFVRSGNTYSANGAAEMIKEIVAHIKTDDLEILFRMDSGYFDDEIITTIESAGCQYLIKGKEYPTLASQVTAPTISFTKGDENSETTGLVTKLNTWDKDRRFILSSVLKPEKDRSQLSFLEGSDFKYFYFVTNTELSSEKVVIAYEKRGNAENYINTLLGHREAKYDMAVGRLLLKSFWANEAIFQLMMLSYNLFLLFKFDFLGISEFRQQIKTFRLIYVFLAGKIIRTARYVVMKLPAKYPFRDVYEKCVA
;
A
#
# COMPACT_ATOMS: atom_id res chain seq x y z
N MET A 1 29.48 25.99 25.23
CA MET A 1 28.86 25.14 26.28
C MET A 1 27.50 25.74 26.61
N ILE A 2 26.40 24.94 26.66
CA ILE A 2 25.08 25.42 27.08
C ILE A 2 25.02 25.37 28.61
N HIS A 3 24.78 26.51 29.27
CA HIS A 3 24.75 26.61 30.73
C HIS A 3 23.33 26.65 31.31
N ASN A 4 22.31 26.95 30.50
CA ASN A 4 20.93 27.02 30.96
C ASN A 4 19.93 26.65 29.88
N ILE A 5 18.77 26.06 30.26
CA ILE A 5 17.64 25.74 29.38
C ILE A 5 16.41 26.47 29.89
N VAL A 6 15.82 27.30 29.04
CA VAL A 6 14.62 28.07 29.36
C VAL A 6 13.54 27.84 28.32
N PHE A 7 12.33 27.52 28.77
CA PHE A 7 11.14 27.33 27.92
C PHE A 7 10.40 28.64 27.72
N ALA A 8 11.03 29.61 27.02
CA ALA A 8 10.48 30.94 26.79
C ALA A 8 10.17 31.24 25.31
N ALA A 9 10.64 30.39 24.40
CA ALA A 9 10.42 30.63 22.96
C ALA A 9 8.97 30.33 22.56
N ARG A 10 8.36 31.24 21.81
CA ARG A 10 6.96 31.16 21.35
C ARG A 10 6.89 31.08 19.83
N ASN A 11 5.75 30.61 19.34
CA ASN A 11 5.43 30.56 17.91
C ASN A 11 6.41 29.70 17.10
N LEU A 12 6.91 28.62 17.67
CA LEU A 12 7.84 27.71 17.05
C LEU A 12 7.13 26.43 16.57
N THR A 13 7.65 25.87 15.50
CA THR A 13 7.38 24.51 15.07
C THR A 13 8.70 23.78 14.80
N SER A 14 8.78 22.51 15.11
CA SER A 14 9.87 21.62 14.70
C SER A 14 9.50 20.80 13.44
N LYS A 15 8.36 21.08 12.84
CA LYS A 15 7.72 20.29 11.77
C LYS A 15 7.25 21.20 10.65
N ALA A 16 8.07 22.22 10.31
CA ALA A 16 7.69 23.25 9.34
C ALA A 16 7.27 22.67 7.97
N GLY A 17 7.79 21.50 7.61
CA GLY A 17 7.42 20.82 6.37
C GLY A 17 6.03 20.20 6.34
N LEU A 18 5.29 20.14 7.46
CA LEU A 18 3.86 19.86 7.41
C LEU A 18 3.12 20.87 6.52
N PHE A 19 3.61 22.12 6.45
CA PHE A 19 3.10 23.13 5.54
C PHE A 19 3.06 22.63 4.09
N LEU A 20 4.16 22.05 3.59
CA LEU A 20 4.26 21.55 2.21
C LEU A 20 3.19 20.50 1.90
N LEU A 21 3.03 19.53 2.82
CA LEU A 21 2.07 18.45 2.64
C LEU A 21 0.63 18.95 2.77
N LEU A 22 0.33 19.81 3.73
CA LEU A 22 -1.02 20.34 3.95
C LEU A 22 -1.46 21.28 2.81
N GLU A 23 -0.57 22.14 2.30
CA GLU A 23 -0.87 22.98 1.14
C GLU A 23 -1.07 22.12 -0.12
N ASN A 24 -0.25 21.10 -0.35
CA ASN A 24 -0.44 20.16 -1.47
C ASN A 24 -1.79 19.44 -1.38
N VAL A 25 -2.17 18.95 -0.19
CA VAL A 25 -3.46 18.32 0.07
C VAL A 25 -4.62 19.28 -0.25
N LYS A 26 -4.50 20.55 0.16
CA LYS A 26 -5.48 21.59 -0.10
C LYS A 26 -5.55 21.93 -1.59
N ALA A 27 -4.42 22.21 -2.22
CA ALA A 27 -4.32 22.56 -3.65
C ALA A 27 -4.88 21.47 -4.57
N ASN A 28 -4.73 20.21 -4.19
CA ASN A 28 -5.32 19.07 -4.90
C ASN A 28 -6.81 18.82 -4.57
N GLY A 29 -7.46 19.64 -3.73
CA GLY A 29 -8.88 19.51 -3.36
C GLY A 29 -9.18 18.27 -2.53
N ILE A 30 -8.18 17.70 -1.83
CA ILE A 30 -8.35 16.45 -1.08
C ILE A 30 -9.17 16.67 0.19
N LEU A 31 -9.03 17.83 0.85
CA LEU A 31 -9.83 18.13 2.03
C LEU A 31 -11.32 18.23 1.69
N ASP A 32 -11.68 18.82 0.56
CA ASP A 32 -13.06 18.92 0.08
C ASP A 32 -13.58 17.54 -0.32
N LEU A 33 -12.75 16.75 -0.99
CA LEU A 33 -13.08 15.36 -1.32
C LEU A 33 -13.40 14.53 -0.07
N ILE A 34 -12.61 14.66 0.99
CA ILE A 34 -12.88 13.97 2.27
C ILE A 34 -14.13 14.53 2.94
N ASN A 35 -14.27 15.87 2.96
CA ASN A 35 -15.39 16.50 3.64
C ASN A 35 -16.75 16.13 3.03
N THR A 36 -16.81 16.05 1.71
CA THR A 36 -18.02 15.69 0.96
C THR A 36 -18.22 14.18 0.87
N GLY A 37 -17.13 13.41 0.70
CA GLY A 37 -17.16 11.97 0.49
C GLY A 37 -17.35 11.15 1.76
N LEU A 38 -16.93 11.64 2.94
CA LEU A 38 -17.07 10.94 4.21
C LEU A 38 -18.23 11.55 5.02
N VAL A 39 -19.32 10.82 5.15
CA VAL A 39 -20.53 11.27 5.87
C VAL A 39 -20.90 10.26 6.93
N PHE A 40 -21.01 10.73 8.18
CA PHE A 40 -21.48 9.94 9.31
C PHE A 40 -22.98 10.15 9.54
N ASP A 41 -23.66 9.13 10.05
CA ASP A 41 -25.09 9.20 10.34
C ASP A 41 -25.38 10.22 11.46
N ARG A 42 -24.43 10.43 12.40
CA ARG A 42 -24.57 11.42 13.47
C ARG A 42 -24.13 12.81 13.03
N PRO A 43 -24.99 13.83 13.04
CA PRO A 43 -24.64 15.20 12.66
C PRO A 43 -23.49 15.81 13.49
N SER A 44 -23.40 15.49 14.78
CA SER A 44 -22.34 15.95 15.67
C SER A 44 -20.95 15.43 15.23
N THR A 45 -20.89 14.18 14.77
CA THR A 45 -19.64 13.59 14.23
C THR A 45 -19.22 14.30 12.95
N ASN A 46 -20.15 14.65 12.06
CA ASN A 46 -19.85 15.39 10.84
C ASN A 46 -19.25 16.78 11.10
N LYS A 47 -19.67 17.46 12.20
CA LYS A 47 -19.11 18.76 12.57
C LYS A 47 -17.64 18.72 12.98
N ILE A 48 -17.21 17.62 13.59
CA ILE A 48 -15.85 17.48 14.13
C ILE A 48 -14.90 16.65 13.23
N LYS A 49 -15.45 15.93 12.24
CA LYS A 49 -14.69 14.96 11.44
C LYS A 49 -13.43 15.54 10.81
N MET A 50 -13.53 16.72 10.20
CA MET A 50 -12.39 17.31 9.49
C MET A 50 -11.24 17.69 10.40
N ASN A 51 -11.53 18.12 11.63
CA ASN A 51 -10.49 18.36 12.62
C ASN A 51 -9.74 17.08 12.99
N HIS A 52 -10.47 15.98 13.23
CA HIS A 52 -9.86 14.68 13.57
C HIS A 52 -9.10 14.09 12.38
N ILE A 53 -9.65 14.15 11.16
CA ILE A 53 -8.97 13.68 9.95
C ILE A 53 -7.69 14.47 9.70
N LYS A 54 -7.72 15.80 9.73
CA LYS A 54 -6.52 16.65 9.60
C LYS A 54 -5.48 16.30 10.68
N THR A 55 -5.91 16.10 11.92
CA THR A 55 -5.02 15.68 13.02
C THR A 55 -4.34 14.34 12.72
N MET A 56 -5.11 13.33 12.25
CA MET A 56 -4.57 12.03 11.87
C MET A 56 -3.60 12.12 10.68
N LEU A 57 -3.94 12.88 9.64
CA LEU A 57 -3.03 13.11 8.51
C LEU A 57 -1.72 13.75 8.97
N CYS A 58 -1.76 14.81 9.81
CA CYS A 58 -0.55 15.39 10.39
C CYS A 58 0.25 14.37 11.19
N GLY A 59 -0.43 13.53 11.98
CA GLY A 59 0.20 12.44 12.71
C GLY A 59 0.92 11.45 11.80
N HIS A 60 0.27 11.01 10.73
CA HIS A 60 0.88 10.11 9.75
C HIS A 60 2.03 10.78 8.99
N PHE A 61 1.90 12.07 8.66
CA PHE A 61 2.96 12.82 7.98
C PHE A 61 4.24 12.93 8.81
N ILE A 62 4.13 13.05 10.14
CA ILE A 62 5.31 13.06 11.03
C ILE A 62 5.71 11.68 11.55
N GLY A 63 4.99 10.60 11.17
CA GLY A 63 5.34 9.22 11.53
C GLY A 63 4.84 8.78 12.91
N ILE A 64 3.73 9.32 13.37
CA ILE A 64 3.05 8.83 14.57
C ILE A 64 2.53 7.41 14.32
N ASP A 65 2.93 6.50 15.18
CA ASP A 65 2.63 5.06 15.11
C ASP A 65 1.65 4.58 16.19
N ARG A 66 1.30 5.46 17.15
CA ARG A 66 0.35 5.20 18.25
C ARG A 66 -0.46 6.45 18.55
N LEU A 67 -1.74 6.29 18.86
CA LEU A 67 -2.63 7.42 19.15
C LEU A 67 -2.12 8.28 20.32
N GLU A 68 -1.51 7.70 21.35
CA GLU A 68 -0.96 8.44 22.50
C GLU A 68 0.05 9.49 22.07
N ARG A 69 0.79 9.23 20.99
CA ARG A 69 1.80 10.15 20.45
C ARG A 69 1.21 11.33 19.68
N ILE A 70 -0.10 11.36 19.45
CA ILE A 70 -0.76 12.52 18.82
C ILE A 70 -0.55 13.80 19.62
N LYS A 71 -0.27 13.67 20.93
CA LYS A 71 0.10 14.78 21.81
C LYS A 71 1.33 15.55 21.32
N LEU A 72 2.21 14.94 20.50
CA LEU A 72 3.34 15.62 19.88
C LEU A 72 2.95 16.73 18.88
N LEU A 73 1.68 16.79 18.50
CA LEU A 73 1.11 17.87 17.67
C LEU A 73 0.47 18.99 18.50
N GLN A 74 0.22 18.77 19.80
CA GLN A 74 -0.40 19.76 20.67
C GLN A 74 0.54 20.95 20.88
N GLY A 75 0.00 22.17 20.81
CA GLY A 75 0.76 23.40 20.99
C GLY A 75 1.77 23.71 19.88
N ASP A 76 1.78 22.95 18.77
CA ASP A 76 2.62 23.27 17.62
C ASP A 76 1.99 24.42 16.83
N SER A 77 2.71 25.53 16.73
CA SER A 77 2.19 26.77 16.14
C SER A 77 1.83 26.68 14.67
N LEU A 78 2.42 25.74 13.92
CA LEU A 78 2.04 25.49 12.53
C LEU A 78 0.71 24.72 12.45
N VAL A 79 0.53 23.70 13.28
CA VAL A 79 -0.72 22.93 13.37
C VAL A 79 -1.89 23.86 13.74
N GLU A 80 -1.69 24.77 14.69
CA GLU A 80 -2.66 25.81 15.05
C GLU A 80 -2.92 26.80 13.92
N ALA A 81 -1.90 27.13 13.10
CA ALA A 81 -2.04 28.02 11.95
C ALA A 81 -2.94 27.44 10.85
N PHE A 82 -3.03 26.10 10.74
CA PHE A 82 -3.96 25.37 9.88
C PHE A 82 -5.33 25.12 10.54
N GLU A 83 -5.61 25.78 11.66
CA GLU A 83 -6.88 25.66 12.39
C GLU A 83 -7.17 24.22 12.83
N ILE A 84 -6.13 23.48 13.20
CA ILE A 84 -6.24 22.10 13.70
C ILE A 84 -6.16 22.14 15.23
N SER A 85 -7.29 21.82 15.88
CA SER A 85 -7.37 21.67 17.35
C SER A 85 -7.08 20.21 17.72
N VAL A 86 -5.85 19.92 18.10
CA VAL A 86 -5.44 18.56 18.47
C VAL A 86 -6.09 18.16 19.79
N LYS A 87 -6.92 17.15 19.75
CA LYS A 87 -7.64 16.61 20.91
C LYS A 87 -6.84 15.50 21.59
N GLU A 88 -7.21 15.18 22.84
CA GLU A 88 -6.62 14.05 23.56
C GLU A 88 -6.81 12.72 22.81
N PRO A 89 -5.87 11.77 22.95
CA PRO A 89 -5.91 10.46 22.28
C PRO A 89 -7.22 9.71 22.44
N GLU A 90 -7.83 9.77 23.64
CA GLU A 90 -9.09 9.14 23.95
C GLU A 90 -10.26 9.74 23.14
N THR A 91 -10.20 11.04 22.86
CA THR A 91 -11.20 11.74 22.05
C THR A 91 -11.06 11.34 20.57
N VAL A 92 -9.83 11.21 20.09
CA VAL A 92 -9.54 10.72 18.73
C VAL A 92 -9.98 9.26 18.61
N SER A 93 -9.68 8.43 19.61
CA SER A 93 -10.12 7.02 19.65
C SER A 93 -11.65 6.90 19.61
N ARG A 94 -12.38 7.73 20.37
CA ARG A 94 -13.87 7.79 20.32
C ARG A 94 -14.39 8.24 18.96
N PHE A 95 -13.73 9.19 18.32
CA PHE A 95 -14.09 9.57 16.95
C PHE A 95 -13.93 8.39 15.99
N LEU A 96 -12.80 7.67 16.03
CA LEU A 96 -12.55 6.48 15.20
C LEU A 96 -13.58 5.36 15.48
N GLY A 97 -14.08 5.25 16.71
CA GLY A 97 -15.15 4.32 17.07
C GLY A 97 -16.52 4.62 16.43
N ASN A 98 -16.71 5.76 15.74
CA ASN A 98 -17.92 6.02 14.95
C ASN A 98 -17.85 5.42 13.52
N PHE A 99 -16.71 4.90 13.10
CA PHE A 99 -16.61 4.24 11.80
C PHE A 99 -17.35 2.90 11.82
N ASN A 100 -17.92 2.56 10.68
CA ASN A 100 -18.63 1.32 10.40
C ASN A 100 -18.34 0.88 8.97
N HIS A 101 -18.93 -0.20 8.51
CA HIS A 101 -18.75 -0.71 7.15
C HIS A 101 -18.99 0.37 6.08
N LYS A 102 -20.09 1.12 6.18
CA LYS A 102 -20.45 2.17 5.21
C LYS A 102 -19.41 3.29 5.15
N THR A 103 -18.97 3.79 6.30
CA THR A 103 -18.00 4.90 6.37
C THR A 103 -16.58 4.46 5.95
N THR A 104 -16.21 3.21 6.19
CA THR A 104 -14.93 2.67 5.69
C THR A 104 -14.96 2.43 4.18
N GLN A 105 -16.10 2.03 3.61
CA GLN A 105 -16.28 2.01 2.15
C GLN A 105 -16.15 3.41 1.55
N MET A 106 -16.73 4.44 2.17
CA MET A 106 -16.52 5.83 1.75
C MET A 106 -15.04 6.24 1.76
N MET A 107 -14.26 5.80 2.75
CA MET A 107 -12.82 6.05 2.78
C MET A 107 -12.08 5.32 1.66
N ARG A 108 -12.48 4.10 1.30
CA ARG A 108 -11.94 3.38 0.14
C ARG A 108 -12.22 4.13 -1.16
N GLU A 109 -13.44 4.63 -1.34
CA GLU A 109 -13.82 5.46 -2.48
C GLU A 109 -12.95 6.72 -2.58
N ILE A 110 -12.66 7.38 -1.46
CA ILE A 110 -11.74 8.52 -1.41
C ILE A 110 -10.33 8.10 -1.86
N ASN A 111 -9.84 6.94 -1.41
CA ASN A 111 -8.55 6.40 -1.84
C ASN A 111 -8.51 6.13 -3.35
N PHE A 112 -9.56 5.54 -3.94
CA PHE A 112 -9.69 5.38 -5.39
C PHE A 112 -9.62 6.71 -6.14
N ARG A 113 -10.30 7.73 -5.66
CA ARG A 113 -10.27 9.07 -6.29
C ARG A 113 -8.88 9.73 -6.20
N VAL A 114 -8.17 9.52 -5.11
CA VAL A 114 -6.77 9.98 -4.98
C VAL A 114 -5.86 9.20 -5.93
N PHE A 115 -6.01 7.87 -6.02
CA PHE A 115 -5.29 7.05 -6.97
C PHE A 115 -5.54 7.49 -8.42
N LYS A 116 -6.79 7.76 -8.80
CA LYS A 116 -7.12 8.30 -10.13
C LYS A 116 -6.42 9.63 -10.43
N LYS A 117 -6.22 10.50 -9.43
CA LYS A 117 -5.43 11.73 -9.60
C LYS A 117 -3.97 11.41 -9.93
N LEU A 118 -3.35 10.46 -9.22
CA LEU A 118 -1.99 10.01 -9.49
C LEU A 118 -1.87 9.41 -10.91
N LEU A 119 -2.81 8.55 -11.29
CA LEU A 119 -2.84 7.90 -12.59
C LEU A 119 -2.91 8.94 -13.75
N ARG A 120 -3.81 9.91 -13.63
CA ARG A 120 -3.96 10.99 -14.63
C ARG A 120 -2.70 11.86 -14.78
N LYS A 121 -1.97 12.12 -13.68
CA LYS A 121 -0.73 12.90 -13.72
C LYS A 121 0.37 12.23 -14.55
N LYS A 122 0.41 10.91 -14.60
CA LYS A 122 1.43 10.14 -15.32
C LYS A 122 1.00 9.69 -16.72
N LYS A 123 -0.28 9.83 -17.09
CA LYS A 123 -0.84 9.49 -18.42
C LYS A 123 -0.41 8.09 -18.89
N LEU A 124 -0.45 7.11 -17.98
CA LEU A 124 -0.07 5.73 -18.29
C LEU A 124 -1.13 5.08 -19.19
N LYS A 125 -0.67 4.29 -20.16
CA LYS A 125 -1.53 3.47 -21.05
C LYS A 125 -1.63 2.03 -20.56
N SER A 126 -0.68 1.57 -19.74
CA SER A 126 -0.70 0.24 -19.14
C SER A 126 -0.24 0.32 -17.69
N ILE A 127 -0.83 -0.50 -16.84
CA ILE A 127 -0.46 -0.63 -15.43
C ILE A 127 -0.45 -2.08 -15.00
N THR A 128 0.46 -2.39 -14.10
CA THR A 128 0.52 -3.67 -13.39
C THR A 128 -0.04 -3.47 -11.98
N ILE A 129 -1.00 -4.30 -11.61
CA ILE A 129 -1.63 -4.29 -10.29
C ILE A 129 -1.22 -5.53 -9.53
N ASP A 130 -0.43 -5.34 -8.49
CA ASP A 130 -0.05 -6.39 -7.56
C ASP A 130 -1.11 -6.51 -6.47
N ILE A 131 -1.74 -7.69 -6.36
CA ILE A 131 -2.63 -8.03 -5.24
C ILE A 131 -1.88 -8.98 -4.31
N ASP A 132 -1.88 -8.65 -3.03
CA ASP A 132 -1.23 -9.44 -1.99
C ASP A 132 -1.97 -9.35 -0.66
N SER A 133 -1.58 -10.18 0.28
CA SER A 133 -2.09 -10.12 1.64
C SER A 133 -0.97 -10.18 2.68
N SER A 134 -1.17 -9.54 3.80
CA SER A 134 -0.19 -9.54 4.89
C SER A 134 -0.83 -9.70 6.24
N VAL A 135 -0.12 -10.42 7.11
CA VAL A 135 -0.57 -10.69 8.47
C VAL A 135 -0.08 -9.59 9.42
N VAL A 136 -1.01 -9.03 10.16
CA VAL A 136 -0.74 -8.09 11.25
C VAL A 136 -1.02 -8.78 12.58
N ASN A 137 0.06 -9.01 13.36
CA ASN A 137 -0.05 -9.59 14.69
C ASN A 137 -0.76 -8.63 15.64
N VAL A 138 -1.61 -9.18 16.47
CA VAL A 138 -2.36 -8.44 17.47
C VAL A 138 -2.01 -8.99 18.86
N GLU A 139 -1.69 -8.08 19.77
CA GLU A 139 -1.46 -8.40 21.17
C GLU A 139 -2.71 -7.98 21.95
N GLY A 140 -3.62 -8.92 22.21
CA GLY A 140 -4.89 -8.68 22.90
C GLY A 140 -6.09 -9.25 22.13
N HIS A 141 -7.29 -8.86 22.58
CA HIS A 141 -8.57 -9.36 22.06
C HIS A 141 -9.33 -8.24 21.32
N GLN A 142 -8.77 -7.82 20.17
CA GLN A 142 -9.47 -6.86 19.30
C GLN A 142 -10.57 -7.57 18.51
N GLU A 143 -11.66 -6.86 18.27
CA GLU A 143 -12.78 -7.33 17.45
C GLU A 143 -12.30 -7.77 16.06
N GLY A 144 -12.80 -8.91 15.57
CA GLY A 144 -12.48 -9.45 14.24
C GLY A 144 -11.13 -10.15 14.13
N THR A 145 -10.35 -10.26 15.21
CA THR A 145 -9.11 -11.04 15.18
C THR A 145 -9.39 -12.54 15.27
N ALA A 146 -8.57 -13.34 14.61
CA ALA A 146 -8.60 -14.80 14.70
C ALA A 146 -7.20 -15.41 14.56
N LYS A 147 -7.06 -16.66 14.97
CA LYS A 147 -5.87 -17.47 14.67
C LYS A 147 -5.95 -17.92 13.21
N GLY A 148 -4.90 -17.70 12.44
CA GLY A 148 -4.81 -18.10 11.04
C GLY A 148 -3.38 -18.37 10.64
N TYR A 149 -3.14 -18.44 9.32
CA TYR A 149 -1.78 -18.60 8.79
C TYR A 149 -0.91 -17.41 9.18
N ASN A 150 0.05 -17.65 10.04
CA ASN A 150 0.94 -16.63 10.58
C ASN A 150 2.36 -17.21 10.70
N PRO A 151 3.18 -17.10 9.65
CA PRO A 151 4.51 -17.73 9.63
C PRO A 151 5.49 -17.11 10.64
N LYS A 152 5.25 -15.86 11.07
CA LYS A 152 6.15 -15.18 12.02
C LYS A 152 5.82 -15.46 13.49
N LYS A 153 4.55 -15.68 13.82
CA LYS A 153 4.06 -15.97 15.17
C LYS A 153 2.91 -16.98 15.10
N PRO A 154 3.18 -18.28 14.85
CA PRO A 154 2.15 -19.31 14.77
C PRO A 154 1.27 -19.34 16.02
N GLY A 155 -0.04 -19.48 15.82
CA GLY A 155 -1.01 -19.56 16.93
C GLY A 155 -1.45 -18.24 17.56
N ASN A 156 -0.84 -17.11 17.20
CA ASN A 156 -1.26 -15.80 17.68
C ASN A 156 -2.50 -15.28 16.95
N LEU A 157 -3.30 -14.47 17.67
CA LEU A 157 -4.38 -13.69 17.05
C LEU A 157 -3.78 -12.68 16.07
N CYS A 158 -4.42 -12.51 14.93
CA CYS A 158 -3.98 -11.59 13.90
C CYS A 158 -5.15 -11.06 13.07
N TYR A 159 -4.89 -10.00 12.32
CA TYR A 159 -5.64 -9.60 11.14
C TYR A 159 -4.91 -10.06 9.89
N ASN A 160 -5.65 -10.26 8.82
CA ASN A 160 -5.13 -10.41 7.47
C ASN A 160 -5.54 -9.17 6.67
N ILE A 161 -4.59 -8.41 6.14
CA ILE A 161 -4.87 -7.25 5.29
C ILE A 161 -4.67 -7.67 3.85
N GLN A 162 -5.71 -7.52 3.02
CA GLN A 162 -5.60 -7.65 1.57
C GLN A 162 -5.49 -6.27 0.94
N PHE A 163 -4.65 -6.12 -0.08
CA PHE A 163 -4.42 -4.83 -0.73
C PHE A 163 -3.99 -4.99 -2.18
N ALA A 164 -4.21 -3.93 -2.95
CA ALA A 164 -3.79 -3.80 -4.33
C ALA A 164 -2.93 -2.54 -4.51
N PHE A 165 -1.80 -2.69 -5.20
CA PHE A 165 -0.86 -1.61 -5.54
C PHE A 165 -0.62 -1.55 -7.04
N CYS A 166 -0.44 -0.35 -7.56
CA CYS A 166 0.05 -0.12 -8.92
C CYS A 166 1.58 -0.09 -8.91
N ASP A 167 2.22 -0.99 -9.66
CA ASP A 167 3.68 -1.10 -9.69
C ASP A 167 4.35 0.14 -10.31
N GLU A 168 3.85 0.69 -11.40
CA GLU A 168 4.43 1.83 -12.09
C GLU A 168 4.39 3.12 -11.25
N LEU A 169 3.30 3.31 -10.48
CA LEU A 169 3.12 4.48 -9.61
C LEU A 169 3.61 4.26 -8.19
N LYS A 170 3.88 3.00 -7.81
CA LYS A 170 4.14 2.60 -6.41
C LYS A 170 2.99 3.03 -5.47
N ALA A 171 1.78 3.13 -5.99
CA ALA A 171 0.62 3.72 -5.33
C ALA A 171 -0.37 2.67 -4.86
N TYR A 172 -0.93 2.89 -3.67
CA TYR A 172 -2.03 2.11 -3.15
C TYR A 172 -3.31 2.39 -3.96
N ILE A 173 -4.03 1.35 -4.35
CA ILE A 173 -5.30 1.44 -5.06
C ILE A 173 -6.44 1.24 -4.09
N THR A 174 -6.53 0.06 -3.50
CA THR A 174 -7.55 -0.34 -2.53
C THR A 174 -7.06 -1.49 -1.65
N GLY A 175 -7.79 -1.79 -0.59
CA GLY A 175 -7.54 -2.90 0.30
C GLY A 175 -8.43 -2.82 1.54
N PHE A 176 -8.39 -3.84 2.37
CA PHE A 176 -9.18 -3.90 3.60
C PHE A 176 -8.62 -4.88 4.60
N VAL A 177 -8.93 -4.63 5.86
CA VAL A 177 -8.61 -5.52 6.98
C VAL A 177 -9.60 -6.68 7.01
N ARG A 178 -9.12 -7.88 7.25
CA ARG A 178 -9.92 -9.10 7.38
C ARG A 178 -9.55 -9.85 8.65
N SER A 179 -10.40 -10.78 9.05
CA SER A 179 -10.07 -11.72 10.12
C SER A 179 -8.83 -12.55 9.77
N GLY A 180 -8.01 -12.86 10.78
CA GLY A 180 -6.74 -13.55 10.59
C GLY A 180 -6.83 -14.95 9.96
N ASN A 181 -7.99 -15.60 10.03
CA ASN A 181 -8.26 -16.91 9.43
C ASN A 181 -8.79 -16.84 7.98
N THR A 182 -8.79 -15.64 7.37
CA THR A 182 -9.24 -15.48 5.99
C THR A 182 -8.14 -15.87 5.00
N TYR A 183 -8.47 -16.74 4.04
CA TYR A 183 -7.54 -17.11 2.97
C TYR A 183 -7.30 -15.98 1.98
N SER A 184 -6.13 -16.00 1.32
CA SER A 184 -5.74 -14.91 0.38
C SER A 184 -6.75 -14.74 -0.76
N ALA A 185 -7.25 -15.82 -1.35
CA ALA A 185 -8.21 -15.77 -2.45
C ALA A 185 -9.57 -15.16 -2.07
N ASN A 186 -10.00 -15.29 -0.80
CA ASN A 186 -11.32 -14.82 -0.38
C ASN A 186 -11.44 -13.30 -0.56
N GLY A 187 -12.49 -12.85 -1.29
CA GLY A 187 -12.76 -11.44 -1.59
C GLY A 187 -11.85 -10.84 -2.67
N ALA A 188 -10.96 -11.62 -3.29
CA ALA A 188 -10.08 -11.11 -4.35
C ALA A 188 -10.85 -10.85 -5.66
N ALA A 189 -11.81 -11.71 -6.01
CA ALA A 189 -12.64 -11.50 -7.20
C ALA A 189 -13.47 -10.21 -7.09
N GLU A 190 -14.07 -9.96 -5.91
CA GLU A 190 -14.81 -8.71 -5.63
C GLU A 190 -13.90 -7.50 -5.69
N MET A 191 -12.68 -7.59 -5.11
CA MET A 191 -11.69 -6.50 -5.18
C MET A 191 -11.31 -6.20 -6.63
N ILE A 192 -11.11 -7.21 -7.46
CA ILE A 192 -10.79 -7.05 -8.89
C ILE A 192 -11.95 -6.36 -9.63
N LYS A 193 -13.20 -6.80 -9.41
CA LYS A 193 -14.39 -6.16 -9.97
C LYS A 193 -14.48 -4.67 -9.56
N GLU A 194 -14.24 -4.37 -8.29
CA GLU A 194 -14.23 -3.01 -7.76
C GLU A 194 -13.13 -2.16 -8.42
N ILE A 195 -11.91 -2.69 -8.52
CA ILE A 195 -10.79 -2.01 -9.18
C ILE A 195 -11.13 -1.70 -10.63
N VAL A 196 -11.58 -2.69 -11.38
CA VAL A 196 -11.93 -2.53 -12.79
C VAL A 196 -13.03 -1.47 -12.97
N ALA A 197 -14.09 -1.54 -12.17
CA ALA A 197 -15.19 -0.58 -12.22
C ALA A 197 -14.74 0.87 -11.96
N HIS A 198 -13.70 1.07 -11.15
CA HIS A 198 -13.23 2.39 -10.81
C HIS A 198 -12.20 2.97 -11.78
N ILE A 199 -11.32 2.14 -12.35
CA ILE A 199 -10.13 2.64 -13.04
C ILE A 199 -10.02 2.23 -14.51
N LYS A 200 -10.68 1.15 -14.96
CA LYS A 200 -10.57 0.70 -16.35
C LYS A 200 -11.21 1.70 -17.31
N THR A 201 -10.50 1.99 -18.38
CA THR A 201 -10.96 2.73 -19.55
C THR A 201 -10.52 1.98 -20.79
N ASP A 202 -11.07 2.33 -21.97
CA ASP A 202 -10.71 1.68 -23.23
C ASP A 202 -9.22 1.84 -23.58
N ASP A 203 -8.59 2.94 -23.13
CA ASP A 203 -7.19 3.25 -23.39
C ASP A 203 -6.23 2.74 -22.30
N LEU A 204 -6.73 2.03 -21.27
CA LEU A 204 -5.91 1.56 -20.15
C LEU A 204 -5.85 0.04 -20.12
N GLU A 205 -4.69 -0.52 -20.45
CA GLU A 205 -4.39 -1.94 -20.25
C GLU A 205 -4.06 -2.23 -18.79
N ILE A 206 -4.64 -3.28 -18.22
CA ILE A 206 -4.44 -3.69 -16.83
C ILE A 206 -3.93 -5.13 -16.80
N LEU A 207 -2.77 -5.32 -16.19
CA LEU A 207 -2.20 -6.62 -15.84
C LEU A 207 -2.34 -6.85 -14.33
N PHE A 208 -3.08 -7.85 -13.89
CA PHE A 208 -3.09 -8.31 -12.50
C PHE A 208 -1.96 -9.32 -12.26
N ARG A 209 -1.12 -9.08 -11.24
CA ARG A 209 0.00 -9.95 -10.90
C ARG A 209 -0.14 -10.41 -9.44
N MET A 210 -0.16 -11.73 -9.21
CA MET A 210 -0.50 -12.31 -7.92
C MET A 210 0.36 -13.54 -7.60
N ASP A 211 0.46 -13.89 -6.33
CA ASP A 211 1.13 -15.11 -5.89
C ASP A 211 0.22 -16.37 -5.97
N SER A 212 0.77 -17.51 -5.58
CA SER A 212 0.04 -18.80 -5.62
C SER A 212 -1.13 -18.87 -4.64
N GLY A 213 -1.25 -17.97 -3.70
CA GLY A 213 -2.43 -17.84 -2.82
C GLY A 213 -3.69 -17.43 -3.55
N TYR A 214 -3.53 -16.83 -4.74
CA TYR A 214 -4.60 -16.35 -5.62
C TYR A 214 -4.76 -17.23 -6.87
N PHE A 215 -4.14 -18.39 -6.90
CA PHE A 215 -4.28 -19.34 -8.01
C PHE A 215 -5.63 -20.06 -7.90
N ASP A 216 -6.64 -19.44 -8.48
CA ASP A 216 -8.05 -19.80 -8.34
C ASP A 216 -8.81 -19.50 -9.64
N ASP A 217 -9.73 -20.41 -10.04
CA ASP A 217 -10.46 -20.31 -11.31
C ASP A 217 -11.43 -19.12 -11.36
N GLU A 218 -12.12 -18.84 -10.24
CA GLU A 218 -13.04 -17.71 -10.15
C GLU A 218 -12.30 -16.36 -10.32
N ILE A 219 -11.14 -16.23 -9.70
CA ILE A 219 -10.29 -15.03 -9.81
C ILE A 219 -9.87 -14.83 -11.27
N ILE A 220 -9.34 -15.88 -11.89
CA ILE A 220 -8.86 -15.84 -13.27
C ILE A 220 -10.01 -15.50 -14.22
N THR A 221 -11.15 -16.19 -14.08
CA THR A 221 -12.35 -15.96 -14.90
C THR A 221 -12.89 -14.54 -14.73
N THR A 222 -12.82 -13.98 -13.51
CA THR A 222 -13.21 -12.58 -13.25
C THR A 222 -12.33 -11.61 -14.01
N ILE A 223 -11.01 -11.82 -14.04
CA ILE A 223 -10.08 -10.95 -14.77
C ILE A 223 -10.31 -11.06 -16.29
N GLU A 224 -10.47 -12.28 -16.80
CA GLU A 224 -10.72 -12.54 -18.21
C GLU A 224 -12.04 -11.89 -18.68
N SER A 225 -13.10 -12.03 -17.88
CA SER A 225 -14.42 -11.43 -18.16
C SER A 225 -14.36 -9.90 -18.16
N ALA A 226 -13.44 -9.31 -17.42
CA ALA A 226 -13.20 -7.87 -17.41
C ALA A 226 -12.33 -7.40 -18.59
N GLY A 227 -11.87 -8.29 -19.49
CA GLY A 227 -10.95 -7.98 -20.57
C GLY A 227 -9.61 -7.43 -20.06
N CYS A 228 -9.10 -7.98 -18.94
CA CYS A 228 -7.82 -7.65 -18.35
C CYS A 228 -6.82 -8.81 -18.51
N GLN A 229 -5.56 -8.48 -18.33
CA GLN A 229 -4.49 -9.49 -18.34
C GLN A 229 -4.18 -9.95 -16.92
N TYR A 230 -3.63 -11.15 -16.80
CA TYR A 230 -3.15 -11.69 -15.55
C TYR A 230 -1.83 -12.45 -15.70
N LEU A 231 -1.09 -12.49 -14.61
CA LEU A 231 0.10 -13.28 -14.40
C LEU A 231 0.12 -13.77 -12.95
N ILE A 232 -0.22 -15.04 -12.75
CA ILE A 232 -0.38 -15.63 -11.42
C ILE A 232 0.57 -16.80 -11.26
N LYS A 233 1.29 -16.86 -10.15
CA LYS A 233 2.10 -18.02 -9.82
C LYS A 233 1.18 -19.21 -9.55
N GLY A 234 1.40 -20.32 -10.25
CA GLY A 234 0.67 -21.55 -10.06
C GLY A 234 1.09 -22.29 -8.81
N LYS A 235 0.24 -23.23 -8.40
CA LYS A 235 0.56 -24.29 -7.45
C LYS A 235 1.03 -25.52 -8.21
N GLU A 236 1.82 -26.35 -7.56
CA GLU A 236 2.18 -27.65 -8.11
C GLU A 236 0.96 -28.59 -8.05
N TYR A 237 0.53 -29.07 -9.21
CA TYR A 237 -0.52 -30.07 -9.35
C TYR A 237 0.01 -31.29 -10.09
N PRO A 238 -0.45 -32.51 -9.76
CA PRO A 238 -0.02 -33.74 -10.45
C PRO A 238 -0.16 -33.63 -11.97
N THR A 239 -1.23 -33.03 -12.45
CA THR A 239 -1.48 -32.79 -13.88
C THR A 239 -0.38 -31.92 -14.52
N LEU A 240 0.10 -30.88 -13.84
CA LEU A 240 1.18 -30.03 -14.34
C LEU A 240 2.54 -30.73 -14.18
N ALA A 241 2.77 -31.44 -13.07
CA ALA A 241 4.00 -32.18 -12.83
C ALA A 241 4.20 -33.29 -13.87
N SER A 242 3.15 -34.03 -14.25
CA SER A 242 3.24 -35.04 -15.31
C SER A 242 3.56 -34.45 -16.70
N GLN A 243 3.16 -33.23 -16.97
CA GLN A 243 3.50 -32.53 -18.22
C GLN A 243 5.00 -32.20 -18.29
N VAL A 244 5.67 -31.87 -17.18
CA VAL A 244 7.10 -31.55 -17.13
C VAL A 244 7.95 -32.71 -17.63
N THR A 245 7.55 -33.95 -17.36
CA THR A 245 8.28 -35.17 -17.74
C THR A 245 7.83 -35.71 -19.10
N ALA A 246 6.85 -35.11 -19.76
CA ALA A 246 6.34 -35.59 -21.04
C ALA A 246 7.40 -35.41 -22.16
N PRO A 247 7.64 -36.42 -22.99
CA PRO A 247 8.65 -36.33 -24.08
C PRO A 247 8.36 -35.24 -25.11
N THR A 248 7.14 -34.74 -25.14
CA THR A 248 6.66 -33.70 -26.09
C THR A 248 7.01 -32.28 -25.68
N ILE A 249 7.51 -32.08 -24.46
CA ILE A 249 7.85 -30.74 -23.97
C ILE A 249 9.33 -30.47 -24.16
N SER A 250 9.65 -29.44 -24.92
CA SER A 250 11.00 -28.89 -25.08
C SER A 250 11.13 -27.60 -24.27
N PHE A 251 12.14 -27.55 -23.42
CA PHE A 251 12.51 -26.35 -22.69
C PHE A 251 13.44 -25.47 -23.55
N THR A 252 13.22 -24.19 -23.54
CA THR A 252 14.11 -23.20 -24.14
C THR A 252 15.02 -22.66 -23.03
N LYS A 253 16.33 -22.66 -23.29
CA LYS A 253 17.33 -22.13 -22.36
C LYS A 253 17.10 -20.62 -22.18
N GLY A 254 16.94 -20.20 -20.92
CA GLY A 254 16.92 -18.81 -20.49
C GLY A 254 18.31 -18.34 -20.06
N ASP A 255 18.40 -17.81 -18.85
CA ASP A 255 19.70 -17.48 -18.23
C ASP A 255 20.51 -18.76 -17.90
N GLU A 256 21.78 -18.58 -17.46
CA GLU A 256 22.76 -19.65 -17.24
C GLU A 256 22.22 -20.87 -16.44
N ASN A 257 21.19 -20.69 -15.59
CA ASN A 257 20.66 -21.72 -14.69
C ASN A 257 19.14 -21.92 -14.80
N SER A 258 18.48 -21.35 -15.82
CA SER A 258 17.01 -21.47 -15.97
C SER A 258 16.62 -21.88 -17.37
N GLU A 259 15.56 -22.67 -17.46
CA GLU A 259 14.92 -23.06 -18.72
C GLU A 259 13.42 -22.80 -18.60
N THR A 260 12.78 -22.42 -19.69
CA THR A 260 11.34 -22.14 -19.73
C THR A 260 10.64 -22.85 -20.87
N THR A 261 9.38 -23.21 -20.66
CA THR A 261 8.50 -23.72 -21.70
C THR A 261 7.08 -23.21 -21.49
N GLY A 262 6.29 -23.21 -22.56
CA GLY A 262 4.87 -22.85 -22.52
C GLY A 262 4.01 -24.03 -22.96
N LEU A 263 2.90 -24.21 -22.29
CA LEU A 263 1.87 -25.20 -22.68
C LEU A 263 0.47 -24.64 -22.48
N VAL A 264 -0.48 -25.20 -23.21
CA VAL A 264 -1.91 -24.91 -23.03
C VAL A 264 -2.56 -26.17 -22.51
N THR A 265 -3.17 -26.09 -21.34
CA THR A 265 -3.80 -27.25 -20.69
C THR A 265 -4.91 -26.82 -19.74
N LYS A 266 -5.73 -27.75 -19.35
CA LYS A 266 -6.81 -27.60 -18.38
C LYS A 266 -6.52 -28.39 -17.12
N LEU A 267 -6.72 -27.78 -15.97
CA LEU A 267 -6.77 -28.50 -14.69
C LEU A 267 -8.14 -29.17 -14.54
N ASN A 268 -8.20 -30.29 -13.82
CA ASN A 268 -9.44 -31.07 -13.67
C ASN A 268 -10.61 -30.27 -13.08
N THR A 269 -10.33 -29.25 -12.29
CA THR A 269 -11.33 -28.38 -11.64
C THR A 269 -11.68 -27.14 -12.44
N TRP A 270 -11.06 -26.92 -13.62
CA TRP A 270 -11.26 -25.72 -14.44
C TRP A 270 -12.14 -26.00 -15.62
N ASP A 271 -12.88 -24.99 -16.08
CA ASP A 271 -13.83 -25.15 -17.18
C ASP A 271 -13.17 -25.07 -18.57
N LYS A 272 -12.02 -24.41 -18.69
CA LYS A 272 -11.33 -24.18 -19.97
C LYS A 272 -9.81 -24.32 -19.90
N ASP A 273 -9.22 -24.53 -21.08
CA ASP A 273 -7.77 -24.51 -21.25
C ASP A 273 -7.21 -23.10 -21.00
N ARG A 274 -6.04 -23.05 -20.36
CA ARG A 274 -5.29 -21.80 -20.17
C ARG A 274 -3.80 -22.03 -20.44
N ARG A 275 -3.13 -20.93 -20.73
CA ARG A 275 -1.70 -20.94 -21.00
C ARG A 275 -0.93 -20.97 -19.69
N PHE A 276 -0.12 -22.01 -19.52
CA PHE A 276 0.84 -22.16 -18.44
C PHE A 276 2.25 -21.93 -18.95
N ILE A 277 3.07 -21.34 -18.13
CA ILE A 277 4.51 -21.24 -18.31
C ILE A 277 5.17 -22.04 -17.19
N LEU A 278 6.07 -22.92 -17.57
CA LEU A 278 6.91 -23.68 -16.67
C LEU A 278 8.32 -23.10 -16.71
N SER A 279 8.89 -22.89 -15.53
CA SER A 279 10.30 -22.50 -15.40
C SER A 279 11.01 -23.53 -14.52
N SER A 280 12.11 -24.06 -14.99
CA SER A 280 13.01 -24.89 -14.21
C SER A 280 14.24 -24.10 -13.80
N VAL A 281 14.65 -24.25 -12.54
CA VAL A 281 15.86 -23.62 -11.99
C VAL A 281 16.70 -24.68 -11.31
N LEU A 282 18.00 -24.73 -11.62
CA LEU A 282 18.91 -25.68 -11.00
C LEU A 282 19.00 -25.44 -9.49
N LYS A 283 18.77 -26.50 -8.69
CA LYS A 283 18.88 -26.40 -7.23
C LYS A 283 20.34 -26.15 -6.82
N PRO A 284 20.59 -25.35 -5.75
CA PRO A 284 21.91 -25.28 -5.14
C PRO A 284 22.40 -26.66 -4.70
N GLU A 285 23.69 -26.93 -4.78
CA GLU A 285 24.28 -28.26 -4.45
C GLU A 285 23.83 -28.83 -3.12
N LYS A 286 23.73 -27.99 -2.08
CA LYS A 286 23.27 -28.37 -0.73
C LYS A 286 21.81 -28.80 -0.66
N ASP A 287 20.98 -28.45 -1.63
CA ASP A 287 19.54 -28.69 -1.65
C ASP A 287 19.13 -29.80 -2.65
N ARG A 288 20.11 -30.38 -3.38
CA ARG A 288 19.84 -31.44 -4.38
C ARG A 288 19.40 -32.77 -3.78
N SER A 289 19.63 -32.97 -2.48
CA SER A 289 19.24 -34.16 -1.74
C SER A 289 17.84 -34.12 -1.11
N GLN A 290 17.14 -32.97 -1.17
CA GLN A 290 15.79 -32.87 -0.63
C GLN A 290 14.76 -33.46 -1.59
N LEU A 291 14.02 -34.46 -1.12
CA LEU A 291 12.90 -35.14 -1.79
C LEU A 291 11.85 -34.08 -2.21
N SER A 292 11.61 -33.94 -3.50
CA SER A 292 10.45 -33.26 -4.07
C SER A 292 9.50 -34.32 -4.68
N PHE A 293 8.26 -33.97 -5.01
CA PHE A 293 7.30 -34.85 -5.70
C PHE A 293 7.85 -35.40 -7.03
N LEU A 294 8.86 -34.72 -7.62
CA LEU A 294 9.70 -35.22 -8.71
C LEU A 294 11.01 -35.76 -8.10
N GLU A 295 10.94 -36.90 -7.44
CA GLU A 295 12.09 -37.59 -6.85
C GLU A 295 13.20 -37.76 -7.91
N GLY A 296 14.39 -37.24 -7.60
CA GLY A 296 15.58 -37.37 -8.46
C GLY A 296 15.85 -36.19 -9.42
N SER A 297 15.05 -35.13 -9.44
CA SER A 297 15.35 -33.95 -10.28
C SER A 297 16.25 -32.94 -9.56
N ASP A 298 17.38 -32.59 -10.19
CA ASP A 298 18.25 -31.51 -9.75
C ASP A 298 17.62 -30.11 -9.92
N PHE A 299 16.45 -30.05 -10.54
CA PHE A 299 15.74 -28.82 -10.85
C PHE A 299 14.58 -28.57 -9.89
N LYS A 300 14.31 -27.28 -9.61
CA LYS A 300 13.10 -26.79 -8.99
C LYS A 300 12.20 -26.17 -10.05
N TYR A 301 10.94 -26.58 -10.08
CA TYR A 301 9.97 -26.11 -11.05
C TYR A 301 9.06 -25.06 -10.48
N PHE A 302 8.75 -24.05 -11.29
CA PHE A 302 7.79 -22.99 -11.02
C PHE A 302 6.75 -22.98 -12.13
N TYR A 303 5.51 -22.74 -11.74
CA TYR A 303 4.38 -22.71 -12.65
C TYR A 303 3.79 -21.31 -12.63
N PHE A 304 3.43 -20.78 -13.80
CA PHE A 304 2.74 -19.52 -13.95
C PHE A 304 1.57 -19.73 -14.90
N VAL A 305 0.42 -19.09 -14.64
CA VAL A 305 -0.71 -19.05 -15.55
C VAL A 305 -0.90 -17.60 -16.02
N THR A 306 -1.15 -17.43 -17.32
CA THR A 306 -1.25 -16.10 -17.92
C THR A 306 -2.06 -16.13 -19.20
N ASN A 307 -2.72 -15.00 -19.52
CA ASN A 307 -3.32 -14.72 -20.82
C ASN A 307 -2.53 -13.68 -21.62
N THR A 308 -1.33 -13.28 -21.17
CA THR A 308 -0.48 -12.36 -21.93
C THR A 308 0.17 -13.07 -23.13
N GLU A 309 0.51 -12.31 -24.17
CA GLU A 309 1.26 -12.80 -25.35
C GLU A 309 2.79 -12.78 -25.17
N LEU A 310 3.26 -12.47 -23.96
CA LEU A 310 4.70 -12.45 -23.66
C LEU A 310 5.34 -13.83 -23.89
N SER A 311 6.58 -13.88 -24.34
CA SER A 311 7.35 -15.13 -24.40
C SER A 311 7.51 -15.74 -23.00
N SER A 312 7.73 -17.06 -22.92
CA SER A 312 7.84 -17.77 -21.63
C SER A 312 8.87 -17.11 -20.70
N GLU A 313 10.04 -16.77 -21.22
CA GLU A 313 11.09 -16.07 -20.49
C GLU A 313 10.62 -14.69 -19.98
N LYS A 314 9.97 -13.89 -20.83
CA LYS A 314 9.45 -12.56 -20.44
C LYS A 314 8.37 -12.65 -19.38
N VAL A 315 7.58 -13.72 -19.34
CA VAL A 315 6.59 -13.97 -18.28
C VAL A 315 7.32 -14.17 -16.94
N VAL A 316 8.38 -14.97 -16.90
CA VAL A 316 9.17 -15.18 -15.68
C VAL A 316 9.78 -13.86 -15.21
N ILE A 317 10.45 -13.12 -16.09
CA ILE A 317 11.02 -11.80 -15.78
C ILE A 317 9.95 -10.81 -15.28
N ALA A 318 8.77 -10.79 -15.92
CA ALA A 318 7.67 -9.93 -15.49
C ALA A 318 7.15 -10.31 -14.10
N TYR A 319 7.14 -11.62 -13.78
CA TYR A 319 6.76 -12.07 -12.44
C TYR A 319 7.84 -11.74 -11.39
N GLU A 320 9.12 -11.90 -11.71
CA GLU A 320 10.22 -11.60 -10.78
C GLU A 320 10.26 -10.12 -10.39
N LYS A 321 9.79 -9.23 -11.26
CA LYS A 321 9.55 -7.81 -10.90
C LYS A 321 8.55 -7.66 -9.74
N ARG A 322 7.70 -8.65 -9.46
CA ARG A 322 6.91 -8.71 -8.24
C ARG A 322 7.80 -8.76 -6.98
N GLY A 323 8.96 -9.41 -7.03
CA GLY A 323 9.97 -9.36 -5.96
C GLY A 323 10.47 -7.93 -5.70
N ASN A 324 10.55 -7.09 -6.74
CA ASN A 324 10.78 -5.66 -6.58
C ASN A 324 9.51 -4.96 -6.01
N ALA A 325 8.32 -5.38 -6.41
CA ALA A 325 7.07 -4.94 -5.79
C ALA A 325 6.92 -5.48 -4.37
N GLU A 326 7.39 -6.70 -4.07
CA GLU A 326 7.52 -7.20 -2.69
C GLU A 326 8.48 -6.35 -1.87
N ASN A 327 9.52 -5.76 -2.45
CA ASN A 327 10.33 -4.75 -1.77
C ASN A 327 9.55 -3.44 -1.53
N TYR A 328 8.57 -3.06 -2.38
CA TYR A 328 7.65 -1.95 -2.14
C TYR A 328 6.45 -2.36 -1.28
N ILE A 329 5.91 -3.56 -1.46
CA ILE A 329 4.85 -4.18 -0.67
C ILE A 329 5.41 -4.68 0.67
N ASN A 330 6.57 -5.30 0.71
CA ASN A 330 7.35 -5.58 1.92
C ASN A 330 7.92 -4.30 2.53
N THR A 331 8.08 -3.26 1.76
CA THR A 331 8.31 -1.90 2.19
C THR A 331 7.06 -1.33 2.84
N LEU A 332 5.84 -1.63 2.37
CA LEU A 332 4.59 -1.24 3.01
C LEU A 332 4.20 -2.12 4.21
N LEU A 333 4.42 -3.43 4.17
CA LEU A 333 3.98 -4.35 5.23
C LEU A 333 5.10 -5.27 5.74
N GLY A 334 6.18 -5.41 5.02
CA GLY A 334 7.22 -6.41 5.29
C GLY A 334 8.41 -5.95 6.08
N HIS A 335 9.13 -4.89 5.79
CA HIS A 335 10.35 -4.63 6.54
C HIS A 335 10.75 -3.19 6.84
N ARG A 336 10.26 -2.10 6.23
CA ARG A 336 10.69 -0.76 6.69
C ARG A 336 9.69 0.38 6.53
N GLU A 337 9.12 0.68 5.36
CA GLU A 337 8.39 1.95 5.23
C GLU A 337 6.96 1.93 5.73
N ALA A 338 6.11 0.98 5.35
CA ALA A 338 4.74 0.99 5.83
C ALA A 338 4.59 0.38 7.22
N LYS A 339 5.38 -0.64 7.54
CA LYS A 339 5.33 -1.24 8.88
C LYS A 339 5.90 -0.30 9.94
N TYR A 340 6.98 0.43 9.62
CA TYR A 340 7.66 1.32 10.56
C TYR A 340 7.38 2.79 10.29
N ASP A 341 7.24 3.22 9.02
CA ASP A 341 7.06 4.63 8.67
C ASP A 341 5.59 5.06 8.62
N MET A 342 4.67 4.14 8.24
CA MET A 342 3.22 4.38 8.26
C MET A 342 2.49 3.61 9.36
N ALA A 343 3.19 2.79 10.13
CA ALA A 343 2.68 2.04 11.29
C ALA A 343 1.49 1.08 10.99
N VAL A 344 1.33 0.62 9.74
CA VAL A 344 0.24 -0.29 9.34
C VAL A 344 0.24 -1.59 10.15
N GLY A 345 1.41 -2.00 10.66
CA GLY A 345 1.51 -3.15 11.57
C GLY A 345 0.96 -2.93 12.97
N ARG A 346 0.37 -1.76 13.29
CA ARG A 346 -0.10 -1.37 14.62
C ARG A 346 -1.56 -0.98 14.63
N LEU A 347 -2.44 -1.93 14.31
CA LEU A 347 -3.89 -1.80 14.45
C LEU A 347 -4.25 -2.16 15.90
N LEU A 348 -4.26 -1.16 16.77
CA LEU A 348 -4.29 -1.35 18.23
C LEU A 348 -5.64 -1.02 18.88
N LEU A 349 -6.63 -0.59 18.12
CA LEU A 349 -7.95 -0.25 18.65
C LEU A 349 -8.80 -1.50 18.90
N LYS A 350 -9.76 -1.39 19.84
CA LYS A 350 -10.65 -2.50 20.17
C LYS A 350 -11.61 -2.83 19.03
N SER A 351 -12.17 -1.80 18.38
CA SER A 351 -13.15 -1.96 17.31
C SER A 351 -12.49 -2.34 15.98
N PHE A 352 -13.07 -3.29 15.27
CA PHE A 352 -12.68 -3.72 13.93
C PHE A 352 -12.73 -2.54 12.93
N TRP A 353 -13.87 -1.83 12.89
CA TRP A 353 -14.05 -0.72 11.94
C TRP A 353 -13.18 0.50 12.24
N ALA A 354 -12.80 0.70 13.49
CA ALA A 354 -11.82 1.73 13.84
C ALA A 354 -10.42 1.38 13.33
N ASN A 355 -10.02 0.09 13.39
CA ASN A 355 -8.76 -0.38 12.81
C ASN A 355 -8.78 -0.31 11.28
N GLU A 356 -9.90 -0.66 10.65
CA GLU A 356 -10.09 -0.47 9.20
C GLU A 356 -9.96 1.01 8.82
N ALA A 357 -10.59 1.91 9.56
CA ALA A 357 -10.51 3.36 9.30
C ALA A 357 -9.08 3.89 9.41
N ILE A 358 -8.32 3.46 10.43
CA ILE A 358 -6.89 3.81 10.57
C ILE A 358 -6.10 3.31 9.37
N PHE A 359 -6.31 2.06 8.95
CA PHE A 359 -5.65 1.51 7.77
C PHE A 359 -5.93 2.35 6.53
N GLN A 360 -7.20 2.71 6.27
CA GLN A 360 -7.57 3.54 5.13
C GLN A 360 -6.94 4.94 5.19
N LEU A 361 -6.86 5.55 6.37
CA LEU A 361 -6.20 6.86 6.57
C LEU A 361 -4.69 6.78 6.39
N MET A 362 -4.05 5.68 6.81
CA MET A 362 -2.62 5.45 6.57
C MET A 362 -2.33 5.34 5.07
N MET A 363 -3.15 4.57 4.33
CA MET A 363 -3.00 4.40 2.89
C MET A 363 -3.29 5.68 2.12
N LEU A 364 -4.28 6.46 2.57
CA LEU A 364 -4.51 7.81 2.05
C LEU A 364 -3.26 8.68 2.24
N SER A 365 -2.72 8.73 3.46
CA SER A 365 -1.52 9.52 3.77
C SER A 365 -0.31 9.09 2.93
N TYR A 366 -0.17 7.78 2.68
CA TYR A 366 0.86 7.24 1.80
C TYR A 366 0.72 7.79 0.37
N ASN A 367 -0.48 7.71 -0.21
CA ASN A 367 -0.73 8.26 -1.55
C ASN A 367 -0.56 9.79 -1.60
N LEU A 368 -0.80 10.50 -0.50
CA LEU A 368 -0.57 11.95 -0.41
C LEU A 368 0.93 12.30 -0.41
N PHE A 369 1.80 11.47 0.19
CA PHE A 369 3.25 11.63 0.02
C PHE A 369 3.66 11.43 -1.45
N LEU A 370 3.09 10.45 -2.14
CA LEU A 370 3.37 10.23 -3.56
C LEU A 370 2.88 11.41 -4.40
N LEU A 371 1.69 11.92 -4.11
CA LEU A 371 1.12 13.07 -4.81
C LEU A 371 2.06 14.30 -4.68
N PHE A 372 2.54 14.58 -3.47
CA PHE A 372 3.53 15.63 -3.25
C PHE A 372 4.84 15.38 -4.04
N LYS A 373 5.37 14.16 -3.99
CA LYS A 373 6.57 13.80 -4.74
C LYS A 373 6.39 14.00 -6.25
N PHE A 374 5.22 13.66 -6.80
CA PHE A 374 4.93 13.89 -8.22
C PHE A 374 4.81 15.36 -8.59
N ASP A 375 4.34 16.19 -7.67
CA ASP A 375 4.13 17.62 -7.92
C ASP A 375 5.42 18.43 -7.82
N PHE A 376 6.31 18.10 -6.88
CA PHE A 376 7.40 18.99 -6.48
C PHE A 376 8.80 18.38 -6.56
N LEU A 377 8.94 17.05 -6.60
CA LEU A 377 10.25 16.40 -6.59
C LEU A 377 10.64 15.85 -7.95
N GLY A 378 11.94 15.81 -8.21
CA GLY A 378 12.51 15.17 -9.39
C GLY A 378 12.51 13.63 -9.31
N ILE A 379 12.88 12.96 -10.42
CA ILE A 379 12.88 11.50 -10.53
C ILE A 379 13.83 10.86 -9.51
N SER A 380 14.98 11.48 -9.22
CA SER A 380 15.98 10.98 -8.26
C SER A 380 15.41 10.95 -6.83
N GLU A 381 14.66 11.99 -6.46
CA GLU A 381 14.11 12.14 -5.12
C GLU A 381 12.80 11.36 -4.94
N PHE A 382 12.13 11.02 -6.03
CA PHE A 382 10.92 10.20 -5.99
C PHE A 382 11.14 8.85 -5.31
N ARG A 383 12.34 8.27 -5.46
CA ARG A 383 12.73 6.98 -4.86
C ARG A 383 13.05 7.06 -3.37
N GLN A 384 13.12 8.26 -2.78
CA GLN A 384 13.40 8.40 -1.35
C GLN A 384 12.32 7.74 -0.51
N GLN A 385 12.76 7.04 0.53
CA GLN A 385 11.87 6.47 1.54
C GLN A 385 11.15 7.58 2.31
N ILE A 386 9.95 7.29 2.82
CA ILE A 386 9.15 8.24 3.61
C ILE A 386 9.93 8.74 4.83
N LYS A 387 10.69 7.87 5.50
CA LYS A 387 11.57 8.26 6.62
C LYS A 387 12.60 9.31 6.20
N THR A 388 13.27 9.11 5.08
CA THR A 388 14.23 10.06 4.52
C THR A 388 13.54 11.37 4.12
N PHE A 389 12.37 11.27 3.49
CA PHE A 389 11.54 12.43 3.15
C PHE A 389 11.20 13.26 4.40
N ARG A 390 10.79 12.60 5.50
CA ARG A 390 10.49 13.30 6.75
C ARG A 390 11.71 14.05 7.30
N LEU A 391 12.87 13.40 7.31
CA LEU A 391 14.11 14.02 7.80
C LEU A 391 14.51 15.24 6.97
N ILE A 392 14.35 15.16 5.65
CA ILE A 392 14.76 16.22 4.73
C ILE A 392 13.71 17.33 4.69
N TYR A 393 12.44 17.00 4.55
CA TYR A 393 11.43 18.00 4.22
C TYR A 393 10.44 18.31 5.34
N VAL A 394 10.22 17.42 6.32
CA VAL A 394 9.20 17.64 7.36
C VAL A 394 9.81 18.19 8.64
N PHE A 395 10.88 17.59 9.14
CA PHE A 395 11.48 17.95 10.41
C PHE A 395 12.44 19.15 10.28
N LEU A 396 11.86 20.30 10.08
CA LEU A 396 12.57 21.57 9.97
C LEU A 396 12.01 22.54 11.00
N ALA A 397 12.91 23.26 11.69
CA ALA A 397 12.51 24.32 12.62
C ALA A 397 11.94 25.52 11.84
N GLY A 398 10.83 26.08 12.32
CA GLY A 398 10.23 27.27 11.75
C GLY A 398 9.63 28.16 12.84
N LYS A 399 9.50 29.45 12.55
CA LYS A 399 8.83 30.43 13.39
C LYS A 399 7.60 30.98 12.69
N ILE A 400 6.44 30.84 13.30
CA ILE A 400 5.17 31.35 12.77
C ILE A 400 4.95 32.76 13.29
N ILE A 401 4.77 33.68 12.39
CA ILE A 401 4.48 35.11 12.70
C ILE A 401 3.10 35.43 12.17
N ARG A 402 2.19 35.80 13.05
CA ARG A 402 0.85 36.26 12.68
C ARG A 402 0.81 37.77 12.68
N THR A 403 0.38 38.37 11.58
CA THR A 403 0.06 39.77 11.45
C THR A 403 -1.45 39.93 11.29
N ALA A 404 -1.95 41.16 11.30
CA ALA A 404 -3.38 41.41 11.09
C ALA A 404 -3.91 40.93 9.71
N ARG A 405 -3.01 40.75 8.71
CA ARG A 405 -3.41 40.45 7.32
C ARG A 405 -2.95 39.11 6.82
N TYR A 406 -1.89 38.53 7.38
CA TYR A 406 -1.30 37.26 6.88
C TYR A 406 -0.50 36.54 7.96
N VAL A 407 -0.26 35.25 7.70
CA VAL A 407 0.62 34.41 8.50
C VAL A 407 1.90 34.18 7.71
N VAL A 408 3.06 34.44 8.33
CA VAL A 408 4.37 34.22 7.73
C VAL A 408 5.09 33.11 8.51
N MET A 409 5.65 32.15 7.78
CA MET A 409 6.55 31.15 8.34
C MET A 409 8.00 31.52 7.98
N LYS A 410 8.83 31.79 8.99
CA LYS A 410 10.27 31.98 8.81
C LYS A 410 11.00 30.68 9.00
N LEU A 411 11.79 30.29 8.01
CA LEU A 411 12.63 29.10 7.97
C LEU A 411 14.12 29.48 8.05
N PRO A 412 15.03 28.53 8.37
CA PRO A 412 16.47 28.77 8.35
C PRO A 412 16.95 29.26 6.98
N ALA A 413 17.68 30.38 6.95
CA ALA A 413 18.11 31.01 5.71
C ALA A 413 19.01 30.13 4.82
N LYS A 414 19.84 29.28 5.45
CA LYS A 414 20.77 28.38 4.76
C LYS A 414 20.25 26.94 4.74
N TYR A 415 18.98 26.73 4.32
CA TYR A 415 18.43 25.38 4.21
C TYR A 415 18.75 24.78 2.82
N PRO A 416 19.39 23.58 2.73
CA PRO A 416 19.87 23.02 1.46
C PRO A 416 18.76 22.74 0.44
N PHE A 417 17.53 22.44 0.90
CA PHE A 417 16.39 22.07 0.05
C PHE A 417 15.34 23.20 -0.01
N ARG A 418 15.79 24.44 0.02
CA ARG A 418 14.94 25.63 0.00
C ARG A 418 14.07 25.71 -1.27
N ASP A 419 14.60 25.29 -2.40
CA ASP A 419 13.93 25.30 -3.70
C ASP A 419 12.59 24.51 -3.71
N VAL A 420 12.49 23.42 -2.95
CA VAL A 420 11.25 22.64 -2.83
C VAL A 420 10.17 23.47 -2.12
N TYR A 421 10.54 24.20 -1.08
CA TYR A 421 9.61 25.08 -0.37
C TYR A 421 9.15 26.24 -1.25
N GLU A 422 10.05 26.83 -2.01
CA GLU A 422 9.75 27.95 -2.92
C GLU A 422 8.81 27.51 -4.04
N LYS A 423 9.05 26.34 -4.65
CA LYS A 423 8.13 25.76 -5.66
C LYS A 423 6.73 25.48 -5.11
N CYS A 424 6.60 25.12 -3.84
CA CYS A 424 5.31 24.80 -3.24
C CYS A 424 4.44 26.04 -2.98
N VAL A 425 5.02 27.24 -2.88
CA VAL A 425 4.33 28.50 -2.62
C VAL A 425 4.23 29.42 -3.85
N ALA A 426 4.92 29.05 -4.93
CA ALA A 426 4.83 29.72 -6.23
C ALA A 426 3.55 29.31 -6.98
#